data_47e26ee2edca0de33bdd713ac8021e44
#
_entry.id   47e26ee2edca0de33bdd713ac8021e44
#
_cell.length_a   1.000
_cell.length_b   1.000
_cell.length_c   1.000
_cell.angle_alpha   90.00
_cell.angle_beta   90.00
_cell.angle_gamma   90.00
#
_symmetry.space_group_name_H-M   'P 1'
#
loop_
_entity.id
_entity.type
_entity.pdbx_description
1 polymer ?
#
loop_
_entity_poly.entity_id
_entity_poly.type
_entity_poly.pdbx_seq_one_letter_code
_entity_poly.pdbx_strand_id
1 'polypeptide(L)'
;SSTVDVIDRDVTVTLSRDPYDIRSLLCGVERDGEWESGLFDRGSFMEVLVDWAKTVVAGRARLGGIPVGVIATESRTVESVVPADPAMPQSEELVTQQAGGVWYPDSAYKTAQAIQDINQEGLPLFIVANWRGFSGGARDMFREVLKYGSFIVDQLVQFRQPVFVYIPAYAELRGGAFVVVDPHINDDVMEMYADSRARAGVLEPTGVVSIKYRKEDKRRTMERNDAVLRCLNAKLSRVVGEE
;
A
#
# COMPACT_ATOMS: atom_id res chain seq x y z
N SER A 1 31.25 9.05 -3.22
CA SER A 1 30.78 10.42 -2.98
C SER A 1 29.36 10.34 -2.47
N SER A 2 29.09 10.73 -1.25
CA SER A 2 27.75 10.82 -0.71
C SER A 2 27.06 12.02 -1.36
N THR A 3 26.23 11.79 -2.35
CA THR A 3 25.32 12.82 -2.83
C THR A 3 24.25 13.02 -1.77
N VAL A 4 24.40 14.04 -0.95
CA VAL A 4 23.38 14.50 -0.03
C VAL A 4 22.54 15.52 -0.79
N ASP A 5 21.26 15.25 -0.97
CA ASP A 5 20.33 16.20 -1.56
C ASP A 5 20.05 17.35 -0.57
N VAL A 6 19.56 18.46 -1.07
CA VAL A 6 19.10 19.57 -0.23
C VAL A 6 17.90 19.10 0.60
N ILE A 7 17.93 19.38 1.91
CA ILE A 7 16.94 18.84 2.88
C ILE A 7 15.51 19.35 2.57
N ASP A 8 15.39 20.58 2.08
CA ASP A 8 14.12 21.28 1.82
C ASP A 8 13.70 21.24 0.34
N ARG A 9 14.25 20.32 -0.45
CA ARG A 9 13.87 20.15 -1.85
C ARG A 9 12.43 19.64 -1.98
N ASP A 10 11.76 20.07 -3.02
CA ASP A 10 10.43 19.54 -3.36
C ASP A 10 10.48 18.13 -3.92
N VAL A 11 9.45 17.34 -3.64
CA VAL A 11 9.17 16.07 -4.33
C VAL A 11 8.37 16.41 -5.59
N THR A 12 8.97 16.24 -6.75
CA THR A 12 8.37 16.65 -8.03
C THR A 12 7.74 15.51 -8.82
N VAL A 13 8.00 14.26 -8.44
CA VAL A 13 7.35 13.09 -9.05
C VAL A 13 5.84 13.19 -8.94
N THR A 14 5.17 13.18 -10.09
CA THR A 14 3.71 13.20 -10.17
C THR A 14 3.15 11.78 -10.17
N LEU A 15 2.28 11.48 -9.20
CA LEU A 15 1.59 10.19 -9.11
C LEU A 15 0.27 10.23 -9.89
N SER A 16 -0.09 9.09 -10.49
CA SER A 16 -1.38 8.89 -11.15
C SER A 16 -2.29 7.97 -10.34
N ARG A 17 -3.54 7.85 -10.78
CA ARG A 17 -4.48 6.84 -10.24
C ARG A 17 -4.22 5.45 -10.77
N ASP A 18 -3.54 5.36 -11.92
CA ASP A 18 -3.17 4.08 -12.51
C ASP A 18 -2.01 3.45 -11.73
N PRO A 19 -1.88 2.11 -11.76
CA PRO A 19 -0.76 1.42 -11.15
C PRO A 19 0.58 1.92 -11.70
N TYR A 20 1.50 2.28 -10.83
CA TYR A 20 2.82 2.81 -11.18
C TYR A 20 3.93 2.07 -10.42
N ASP A 21 5.15 2.19 -10.91
CA ASP A 21 6.32 1.68 -10.18
C ASP A 21 6.57 2.57 -8.96
N ILE A 22 6.41 1.99 -7.78
CA ILE A 22 6.63 2.72 -6.53
C ILE A 22 8.05 3.26 -6.41
N ARG A 23 9.02 2.64 -7.10
CA ARG A 23 10.41 3.09 -7.09
C ARG A 23 10.56 4.50 -7.66
N SER A 24 9.67 4.92 -8.57
CA SER A 24 9.65 6.30 -9.07
C SER A 24 9.39 7.30 -7.94
N LEU A 25 8.48 7.01 -7.02
CA LEU A 25 8.24 7.84 -5.85
C LEU A 25 9.41 7.80 -4.86
N LEU A 26 10.04 6.64 -4.68
CA LEU A 26 11.14 6.47 -3.73
C LEU A 26 12.42 7.16 -4.22
N CYS A 27 12.82 6.86 -5.45
CA CYS A 27 14.13 7.24 -6.01
C CYS A 27 14.11 8.48 -6.88
N GLY A 28 12.93 8.90 -7.35
CA GLY A 28 12.82 9.81 -8.49
C GLY A 28 12.92 9.08 -9.83
N VAL A 29 12.63 9.79 -10.90
CA VAL A 29 12.62 9.26 -12.27
C VAL A 29 13.07 10.32 -13.26
N GLU A 30 13.74 9.92 -14.33
CA GLU A 30 14.07 10.79 -15.46
C GLU A 30 12.97 10.67 -16.50
N ARG A 31 12.33 11.80 -16.86
CA ARG A 31 11.33 11.90 -17.92
C ARG A 31 11.69 13.04 -18.85
N ASP A 32 11.67 12.77 -20.13
CA ASP A 32 11.95 13.76 -21.18
C ASP A 32 13.28 14.53 -20.99
N GLY A 33 14.28 13.89 -20.36
CA GLY A 33 15.58 14.47 -20.05
C GLY A 33 15.61 15.37 -18.80
N GLU A 34 14.50 15.45 -18.07
CA GLU A 34 14.42 16.16 -16.79
C GLU A 34 14.30 15.17 -15.62
N TRP A 35 14.96 15.51 -14.51
CA TRP A 35 14.89 14.71 -13.30
C TRP A 35 13.72 15.13 -12.41
N GLU A 36 12.75 14.23 -12.23
CA GLU A 36 11.72 14.37 -11.21
C GLU A 36 12.20 13.74 -9.90
N SER A 37 12.27 14.52 -8.83
CA SER A 37 12.75 14.07 -7.53
C SER A 37 11.72 13.24 -6.79
N GLY A 38 12.16 12.11 -6.22
CA GLY A 38 11.38 11.25 -5.31
C GLY A 38 11.51 11.67 -3.85
N LEU A 39 11.06 10.81 -2.94
CA LEU A 39 11.09 11.05 -1.49
C LEU A 39 12.52 11.06 -0.95
N PHE A 40 13.36 10.14 -1.40
CA PHE A 40 14.72 9.94 -0.86
C PHE A 40 15.80 10.57 -1.73
N ASP A 41 16.99 10.73 -1.18
CA ASP A 41 18.13 11.32 -1.84
C ASP A 41 18.46 10.55 -3.13
N ARG A 42 18.75 11.28 -4.21
CA ARG A 42 19.02 10.72 -5.53
C ARG A 42 20.11 9.65 -5.47
N GLY A 43 19.83 8.45 -5.98
CA GLY A 43 20.76 7.33 -6.04
C GLY A 43 21.10 6.69 -4.69
N SER A 44 20.39 7.04 -3.62
CA SER A 44 20.62 6.48 -2.29
C SER A 44 19.84 5.20 -1.99
N PHE A 45 18.76 4.92 -2.73
CA PHE A 45 17.93 3.75 -2.47
C PHE A 45 18.62 2.46 -2.95
N MET A 46 18.71 1.53 -2.02
CA MET A 46 19.22 0.18 -2.25
C MET A 46 18.12 -0.81 -1.88
N GLU A 47 17.50 -1.41 -2.88
CA GLU A 47 16.47 -2.43 -2.69
C GLU A 47 17.08 -3.77 -2.28
N VAL A 48 16.41 -4.48 -1.39
CA VAL A 48 16.78 -5.85 -0.96
C VAL A 48 15.66 -6.82 -1.31
N LEU A 49 16.01 -8.10 -1.55
CA LEU A 49 15.07 -9.18 -1.88
C LEU A 49 14.18 -8.82 -3.09
N VAL A 50 14.77 -8.26 -4.14
CA VAL A 50 14.10 -7.74 -5.33
C VAL A 50 13.23 -8.81 -6.03
N ASP A 51 13.75 -10.03 -6.15
CA ASP A 51 13.12 -11.11 -6.90
C ASP A 51 12.12 -11.93 -6.08
N TRP A 52 11.99 -11.66 -4.78
CA TRP A 52 11.08 -12.37 -3.89
C TRP A 52 10.01 -11.46 -3.31
N ALA A 53 8.76 -12.00 -3.21
CA ALA A 53 7.61 -11.29 -2.63
C ALA A 53 7.45 -9.87 -3.19
N LYS A 54 7.33 -9.78 -4.50
CA LYS A 54 7.44 -8.54 -5.30
C LYS A 54 6.34 -7.52 -5.06
N THR A 55 5.22 -7.89 -4.39
CA THR A 55 4.17 -6.93 -4.01
C THR A 55 4.61 -5.97 -2.90
N VAL A 56 5.77 -6.22 -2.28
CA VAL A 56 6.41 -5.34 -1.30
C VAL A 56 7.84 -5.05 -1.72
N VAL A 57 8.17 -3.77 -1.76
CA VAL A 57 9.53 -3.25 -1.98
C VAL A 57 10.13 -2.91 -0.63
N ALA A 58 11.30 -3.44 -0.33
CA ALA A 58 12.02 -3.18 0.92
C ALA A 58 13.47 -2.78 0.63
N GLY A 59 14.01 -1.87 1.39
CA GLY A 59 15.38 -1.41 1.17
C GLY A 59 15.89 -0.42 2.20
N ARG A 60 16.98 0.23 1.87
CA ARG A 60 17.57 1.33 2.64
C ARG A 60 17.75 2.51 1.71
N ALA A 61 17.59 3.70 2.27
CA ALA A 61 17.76 4.96 1.55
C ALA A 61 18.42 6.02 2.44
N ARG A 62 18.59 7.22 1.90
CA ARG A 62 18.93 8.40 2.69
C ARG A 62 17.86 9.47 2.48
N LEU A 63 17.56 10.19 3.54
CA LEU A 63 16.71 11.38 3.52
C LEU A 63 17.51 12.55 4.09
N GLY A 64 17.90 13.49 3.24
CA GLY A 64 18.80 14.56 3.63
C GLY A 64 20.14 14.07 4.23
N GLY A 65 20.67 12.96 3.71
CA GLY A 65 21.86 12.28 4.19
C GLY A 65 21.66 11.32 5.36
N ILE A 66 20.51 11.35 6.05
CA ILE A 66 20.18 10.45 7.17
C ILE A 66 19.81 9.07 6.61
N PRO A 67 20.47 7.99 7.05
CA PRO A 67 20.11 6.65 6.61
C PRO A 67 18.77 6.21 7.23
N VAL A 68 17.91 5.60 6.41
CA VAL A 68 16.58 5.13 6.80
C VAL A 68 16.28 3.79 6.18
N GLY A 69 15.48 2.98 6.86
CA GLY A 69 14.82 1.82 6.28
C GLY A 69 13.57 2.23 5.50
N VAL A 70 13.27 1.51 4.43
CA VAL A 70 12.14 1.78 3.55
C VAL A 70 11.37 0.51 3.28
N ILE A 71 10.06 0.57 3.47
CA ILE A 71 9.11 -0.46 3.03
C ILE A 71 8.03 0.25 2.22
N ALA A 72 7.74 -0.25 1.02
CA ALA A 72 6.76 0.36 0.14
C ALA A 72 5.91 -0.69 -0.56
N THR A 73 4.69 -0.31 -0.89
CA THR A 73 3.74 -1.15 -1.61
C THR A 73 3.97 -1.07 -3.12
N GLU A 74 4.16 -2.19 -3.79
CA GLU A 74 4.07 -2.24 -5.25
C GLU A 74 2.59 -2.17 -5.66
N SER A 75 2.23 -1.23 -6.53
CA SER A 75 0.85 -1.03 -6.98
C SER A 75 0.50 -1.82 -8.23
N ARG A 76 1.51 -2.26 -8.99
CA ARG A 76 1.33 -3.06 -10.20
C ARG A 76 1.11 -4.53 -9.86
N THR A 77 0.42 -5.26 -10.74
CA THR A 77 0.40 -6.72 -10.70
C THR A 77 1.79 -7.26 -10.98
N VAL A 78 2.23 -8.23 -10.19
CA VAL A 78 3.54 -8.87 -10.32
C VAL A 78 3.39 -10.38 -10.52
N GLU A 79 4.39 -10.99 -11.14
CA GLU A 79 4.47 -12.44 -11.31
C GLU A 79 5.30 -13.06 -10.18
N SER A 80 4.73 -14.08 -9.56
CA SER A 80 5.40 -14.96 -8.62
C SER A 80 5.66 -16.30 -9.31
N VAL A 81 6.93 -16.64 -9.47
CA VAL A 81 7.37 -17.85 -10.13
C VAL A 81 7.87 -18.84 -9.07
N VAL A 82 7.27 -20.02 -9.05
CA VAL A 82 7.77 -21.16 -8.29
C VAL A 82 8.42 -22.11 -9.30
N PRO A 83 9.75 -22.27 -9.28
CA PRO A 83 10.43 -23.12 -10.25
C PRO A 83 10.02 -24.60 -10.08
N ALA A 84 10.15 -25.37 -11.15
CA ALA A 84 9.97 -26.81 -11.10
C ALA A 84 10.96 -27.42 -10.10
N ASP A 85 10.48 -28.40 -9.33
CA ASP A 85 11.34 -29.15 -8.40
C ASP A 85 12.25 -30.13 -9.18
N PRO A 86 13.56 -29.93 -9.18
CA PRO A 86 14.48 -30.80 -9.92
C PRO A 86 14.49 -32.24 -9.40
N ALA A 87 14.03 -32.50 -8.18
CA ALA A 87 13.92 -33.84 -7.61
C ALA A 87 12.61 -34.55 -8.04
N MET A 88 11.67 -33.86 -8.65
CA MET A 88 10.38 -34.42 -9.12
C MET A 88 10.22 -34.22 -10.63
N PRO A 89 10.48 -35.25 -11.45
CA PRO A 89 10.45 -35.14 -12.92
C PRO A 89 9.10 -34.69 -13.50
N GLN A 90 7.99 -34.80 -12.74
CA GLN A 90 6.65 -34.38 -13.17
C GLN A 90 6.30 -32.98 -12.63
N SER A 91 7.21 -32.33 -11.91
CA SER A 91 7.02 -30.97 -11.43
C SER A 91 7.16 -30.00 -12.59
N GLU A 92 6.24 -29.05 -12.66
CA GLU A 92 6.26 -27.95 -13.63
C GLU A 92 6.45 -26.62 -12.92
N GLU A 93 7.02 -25.65 -13.63
CA GLU A 93 7.10 -24.28 -13.15
C GLU A 93 5.67 -23.72 -12.99
N LEU A 94 5.41 -23.10 -11.84
CA LEU A 94 4.14 -22.47 -11.54
C LEU A 94 4.29 -20.96 -11.54
N VAL A 95 3.69 -20.30 -12.52
CA VAL A 95 3.60 -18.84 -12.59
C VAL A 95 2.24 -18.40 -12.06
N THR A 96 2.22 -17.55 -11.05
CA THR A 96 1.00 -16.99 -10.49
C THR A 96 1.07 -15.47 -10.47
N GLN A 97 -0.07 -14.84 -10.77
CA GLN A 97 -0.19 -13.39 -10.70
C GLN A 97 -0.60 -12.97 -9.28
N GLN A 98 0.12 -11.98 -8.73
CA GLN A 98 -0.21 -11.34 -7.47
C GLN A 98 -0.59 -9.89 -7.72
N ALA A 99 -1.77 -9.48 -7.26
CA ALA A 99 -2.25 -8.11 -7.41
C ALA A 99 -1.42 -7.15 -6.54
N GLY A 100 -1.06 -6.00 -7.08
CA GLY A 100 -0.43 -4.93 -6.31
C GLY A 100 -1.36 -4.40 -5.22
N GLY A 101 -0.80 -3.83 -4.17
CA GLY A 101 -1.56 -3.30 -3.04
C GLY A 101 -2.23 -4.37 -2.18
N VAL A 102 -1.74 -5.60 -2.20
CA VAL A 102 -2.26 -6.72 -1.41
C VAL A 102 -1.10 -7.46 -0.76
N TRP A 103 -1.23 -7.80 0.52
CA TRP A 103 -0.31 -8.72 1.17
C TRP A 103 -0.69 -10.17 0.90
N TYR A 104 0.28 -10.93 0.45
CA TYR A 104 0.28 -12.38 0.32
C TYR A 104 1.12 -12.99 1.45
N PRO A 105 1.12 -14.31 1.68
CA PRO A 105 1.91 -14.93 2.75
C PRO A 105 3.39 -14.56 2.68
N ASP A 106 3.98 -14.59 1.49
CA ASP A 106 5.38 -14.24 1.23
C ASP A 106 5.67 -12.75 1.48
N SER A 107 4.83 -11.85 1.00
CA SER A 107 5.05 -10.42 1.14
C SER A 107 4.73 -9.89 2.54
N ALA A 108 3.80 -10.51 3.27
CA ALA A 108 3.58 -10.23 4.68
C ALA A 108 4.80 -10.65 5.52
N TYR A 109 5.37 -11.83 5.25
CA TYR A 109 6.59 -12.28 5.91
C TYR A 109 7.80 -11.39 5.58
N LYS A 110 8.01 -11.04 4.30
CA LYS A 110 9.05 -10.09 3.87
C LYS A 110 8.94 -8.75 4.61
N THR A 111 7.71 -8.24 4.76
CA THR A 111 7.47 -7.00 5.49
C THR A 111 7.90 -7.11 6.95
N ALA A 112 7.47 -8.16 7.65
CA ALA A 112 7.84 -8.37 9.05
C ALA A 112 9.35 -8.55 9.23
N GLN A 113 10.00 -9.33 8.36
CA GLN A 113 11.45 -9.51 8.36
C GLN A 113 12.19 -8.19 8.12
N ALA A 114 11.76 -7.40 7.14
CA ALA A 114 12.37 -6.10 6.85
C ALA A 114 12.26 -5.14 8.03
N ILE A 115 11.12 -5.10 8.74
CA ILE A 115 10.94 -4.30 9.95
C ILE A 115 11.93 -4.74 11.04
N GLN A 116 12.05 -6.06 11.25
CA GLN A 116 12.99 -6.62 12.21
C GLN A 116 14.43 -6.23 11.92
N ASP A 117 14.87 -6.38 10.68
CA ASP A 117 16.23 -6.07 10.25
C ASP A 117 16.53 -4.57 10.43
N ILE A 118 15.61 -3.69 10.01
CA ILE A 118 15.75 -2.23 10.14
C ILE A 118 15.82 -1.81 11.62
N ASN A 119 15.00 -2.45 12.49
CA ASN A 119 15.06 -2.21 13.93
C ASN A 119 16.41 -2.63 14.54
N GLN A 120 16.95 -3.77 14.11
CA GLN A 120 18.28 -4.25 14.55
C GLN A 120 19.41 -3.34 14.08
N GLU A 121 19.28 -2.75 12.89
CA GLU A 121 20.21 -1.77 12.36
C GLU A 121 20.11 -0.40 13.06
N GLY A 122 19.07 -0.19 13.88
CA GLY A 122 18.85 1.09 14.56
C GLY A 122 18.46 2.24 13.63
N LEU A 123 17.82 1.94 12.50
CA LEU A 123 17.41 2.93 11.51
C LEU A 123 15.96 3.36 11.71
N PRO A 124 15.63 4.65 11.51
CA PRO A 124 14.26 5.08 11.32
C PRO A 124 13.60 4.34 10.14
N LEU A 125 12.30 4.10 10.20
CA LEU A 125 11.55 3.37 9.17
C LEU A 125 10.54 4.27 8.46
N PHE A 126 10.55 4.23 7.13
CA PHE A 126 9.52 4.81 6.29
C PHE A 126 8.68 3.69 5.65
N ILE A 127 7.37 3.71 5.90
CA ILE A 127 6.40 2.80 5.28
C ILE A 127 5.55 3.61 4.30
N VAL A 128 5.76 3.41 2.99
CA VAL A 128 4.94 4.04 1.94
C VAL A 128 3.77 3.10 1.65
N ALA A 129 2.63 3.41 2.24
CA ALA A 129 1.49 2.52 2.37
C ALA A 129 0.45 2.72 1.25
N ASN A 130 0.13 1.64 0.53
CA ASN A 130 -0.96 1.58 -0.44
C ASN A 130 -1.56 0.16 -0.46
N TRP A 131 -2.00 -0.34 0.70
CA TRP A 131 -2.56 -1.69 0.83
C TRP A 131 -4.07 -1.67 1.01
N ARG A 132 -4.74 -2.48 0.20
CA ARG A 132 -6.20 -2.69 0.28
C ARG A 132 -6.58 -3.85 1.21
N GLY A 133 -5.61 -4.60 1.71
CA GLY A 133 -5.81 -5.73 2.62
C GLY A 133 -4.85 -6.89 2.38
N PHE A 134 -5.23 -8.03 2.93
CA PHE A 134 -4.56 -9.31 2.75
C PHE A 134 -5.28 -10.15 1.70
N SER A 135 -4.57 -11.03 1.01
CA SER A 135 -5.17 -12.00 0.09
C SER A 135 -6.17 -12.90 0.84
N GLY A 136 -7.43 -12.90 0.37
CA GLY A 136 -8.52 -13.70 0.96
C GLY A 136 -8.76 -15.03 0.24
N GLY A 137 -7.91 -15.41 -0.72
CA GLY A 137 -8.02 -16.68 -1.43
C GLY A 137 -7.78 -17.88 -0.51
N ALA A 138 -8.51 -19.00 -0.74
CA ALA A 138 -8.41 -20.20 0.08
C ALA A 138 -6.95 -20.71 0.19
N ARG A 139 -6.17 -20.65 -0.89
CA ARG A 139 -4.76 -21.02 -0.91
C ARG A 139 -3.92 -20.18 0.04
N ASP A 140 -4.11 -18.87 0.03
CA ASP A 140 -3.31 -17.95 0.83
C ASP A 140 -3.73 -17.95 2.29
N MET A 141 -5.03 -18.16 2.56
CA MET A 141 -5.53 -18.41 3.91
C MET A 141 -4.96 -19.71 4.49
N PHE A 142 -4.92 -20.78 3.71
CA PHE A 142 -4.30 -22.04 4.11
C PHE A 142 -2.78 -21.89 4.34
N ARG A 143 -2.11 -20.99 3.59
CA ARG A 143 -0.71 -20.62 3.75
C ARG A 143 -0.48 -19.56 4.83
N GLU A 144 -1.43 -19.40 5.74
CA GLU A 144 -1.32 -18.61 6.97
C GLU A 144 -1.04 -17.10 6.74
N VAL A 145 -1.62 -16.49 5.70
CA VAL A 145 -1.40 -15.07 5.38
C VAL A 145 -1.66 -14.15 6.58
N LEU A 146 -2.67 -14.43 7.39
CA LEU A 146 -3.00 -13.62 8.58
C LEU A 146 -1.99 -13.81 9.70
N LYS A 147 -1.42 -14.99 9.85
CA LYS A 147 -0.34 -15.25 10.82
C LYS A 147 0.91 -14.44 10.45
N TYR A 148 1.30 -14.44 9.17
CA TYR A 148 2.42 -13.59 8.74
C TYR A 148 2.09 -12.10 8.86
N GLY A 149 0.81 -11.73 8.66
CA GLY A 149 0.33 -10.37 8.93
C GLY A 149 0.48 -9.96 10.40
N SER A 150 0.23 -10.86 11.36
CA SER A 150 0.43 -10.56 12.78
C SER A 150 1.90 -10.34 13.14
N PHE A 151 2.85 -10.96 12.42
CA PHE A 151 4.28 -10.71 12.64
C PHE A 151 4.68 -9.28 12.32
N ILE A 152 3.99 -8.59 11.39
CA ILE A 152 4.20 -7.17 11.14
C ILE A 152 3.93 -6.37 12.42
N VAL A 153 2.80 -6.64 13.08
CA VAL A 153 2.42 -6.00 14.35
C VAL A 153 3.44 -6.31 15.44
N ASP A 154 3.84 -7.59 15.58
CA ASP A 154 4.83 -8.02 16.59
C ASP A 154 6.16 -7.25 16.43
N GLN A 155 6.60 -7.00 15.19
CA GLN A 155 7.83 -6.25 14.94
C GLN A 155 7.64 -4.74 15.18
N LEU A 156 6.50 -4.15 14.83
CA LEU A 156 6.22 -2.73 15.08
C LEU A 156 6.08 -2.42 16.58
N VAL A 157 5.46 -3.30 17.36
CA VAL A 157 5.38 -3.17 18.84
C VAL A 157 6.77 -3.06 19.47
N GLN A 158 7.76 -3.74 18.92
CA GLN A 158 9.13 -3.79 19.46
C GLN A 158 10.06 -2.75 18.80
N PHE A 159 9.56 -1.97 17.85
CA PHE A 159 10.37 -1.01 17.11
C PHE A 159 10.79 0.15 18.03
N ARG A 160 12.05 0.58 17.93
CA ARG A 160 12.66 1.54 18.87
C ARG A 160 12.98 2.89 18.27
N GLN A 161 13.01 2.97 16.95
CA GLN A 161 13.32 4.18 16.21
C GLN A 161 12.04 4.81 15.66
N PRO A 162 12.03 6.07 15.20
CA PRO A 162 10.86 6.66 14.57
C PRO A 162 10.36 5.85 13.37
N VAL A 163 9.04 5.67 13.28
CA VAL A 163 8.36 5.02 12.17
C VAL A 163 7.38 6.01 11.55
N PHE A 164 7.55 6.29 10.26
CA PHE A 164 6.68 7.17 9.50
C PHE A 164 5.89 6.35 8.48
N VAL A 165 4.57 6.27 8.67
CA VAL A 165 3.66 5.69 7.71
C VAL A 165 3.12 6.80 6.81
N TYR A 166 3.43 6.75 5.53
CA TYR A 166 2.98 7.74 4.56
C TYR A 166 2.05 7.10 3.53
N ILE A 167 0.88 7.68 3.35
CA ILE A 167 -0.11 7.26 2.35
C ILE A 167 -0.07 8.28 1.21
N PRO A 168 0.55 7.95 0.06
CA PRO A 168 0.73 8.89 -1.04
C PRO A 168 -0.57 9.23 -1.75
N ALA A 169 -0.51 10.22 -2.64
CA ALA A 169 -1.65 10.64 -3.45
C ALA A 169 -2.28 9.45 -4.20
N TYR A 170 -3.61 9.38 -4.16
CA TYR A 170 -4.45 8.33 -4.76
C TYR A 170 -4.27 6.93 -4.19
N ALA A 171 -3.40 6.75 -3.20
CA ALA A 171 -3.24 5.47 -2.51
C ALA A 171 -4.43 5.18 -1.59
N GLU A 172 -4.60 3.89 -1.29
CA GLU A 172 -5.61 3.40 -0.34
C GLU A 172 -4.94 2.57 0.74
N LEU A 173 -5.25 2.88 2.00
CA LEU A 173 -4.89 2.02 3.14
C LEU A 173 -6.16 1.67 3.89
N ARG A 174 -6.60 0.40 3.81
CA ARG A 174 -7.90 -0.01 4.33
C ARG A 174 -7.93 -1.41 4.94
N GLY A 175 -8.99 -1.67 5.69
CA GLY A 175 -9.28 -2.98 6.28
C GLY A 175 -8.20 -3.45 7.24
N GLY A 176 -7.87 -4.74 7.18
CA GLY A 176 -6.81 -5.33 7.98
C GLY A 176 -5.42 -4.74 7.72
N ALA A 177 -5.18 -4.21 6.52
CA ALA A 177 -3.92 -3.55 6.20
C ALA A 177 -3.74 -2.23 6.98
N PHE A 178 -4.81 -1.47 7.16
CA PHE A 178 -4.77 -0.28 8.01
C PHE A 178 -4.41 -0.66 9.46
N VAL A 179 -5.05 -1.70 9.98
CA VAL A 179 -4.88 -2.15 11.37
C VAL A 179 -3.44 -2.54 11.69
N VAL A 180 -2.75 -3.22 10.77
CA VAL A 180 -1.39 -3.74 11.05
C VAL A 180 -0.27 -2.70 10.93
N VAL A 181 -0.58 -1.48 10.47
CA VAL A 181 0.36 -0.34 10.44
C VAL A 181 -0.21 0.90 11.14
N ASP A 182 -1.26 0.72 11.95
CA ASP A 182 -1.86 1.80 12.73
C ASP A 182 -0.85 2.33 13.76
N PRO A 183 -0.61 3.64 13.85
CA PRO A 183 0.29 4.23 14.85
C PRO A 183 0.00 3.86 16.29
N HIS A 184 -1.26 3.53 16.64
CA HIS A 184 -1.62 3.08 18.00
C HIS A 184 -0.97 1.75 18.41
N ILE A 185 -0.32 1.04 17.48
CA ILE A 185 0.47 -0.17 17.80
C ILE A 185 1.69 0.20 18.68
N ASN A 186 2.30 1.36 18.41
CA ASN A 186 3.46 1.86 19.15
C ASN A 186 3.50 3.39 19.05
N ASP A 187 2.60 4.03 19.81
CA ASP A 187 2.31 5.47 19.71
C ASP A 187 3.47 6.37 20.19
N ASP A 188 4.44 5.81 20.90
CA ASP A 188 5.65 6.52 21.29
C ASP A 188 6.59 6.85 20.09
N VAL A 189 6.56 6.04 19.03
CA VAL A 189 7.52 6.15 17.92
C VAL A 189 6.88 6.16 16.53
N MET A 190 5.58 5.84 16.42
CA MET A 190 4.89 5.75 15.12
C MET A 190 4.03 6.98 14.85
N GLU A 191 4.14 7.49 13.63
CA GLU A 191 3.27 8.55 13.11
C GLU A 191 2.75 8.18 11.72
N MET A 192 1.53 8.67 11.37
CA MET A 192 0.91 8.44 10.06
C MET A 192 0.53 9.76 9.40
N TYR A 193 0.90 9.88 8.13
CA TYR A 193 0.61 11.03 7.29
C TYR A 193 -0.04 10.58 5.99
N ALA A 194 -0.96 11.37 5.47
CA ALA A 194 -1.65 11.06 4.22
C ALA A 194 -1.73 12.30 3.32
N ASP A 195 -1.52 12.10 2.02
CA ASP A 195 -1.86 13.12 1.03
C ASP A 195 -3.37 13.39 1.06
N SER A 196 -3.78 14.63 0.79
CA SER A 196 -5.21 15.04 0.79
C SER A 196 -6.07 14.26 -0.22
N ARG A 197 -5.46 13.63 -1.22
CA ARG A 197 -6.11 12.80 -2.23
C ARG A 197 -6.06 11.31 -1.90
N ALA A 198 -5.41 10.92 -0.81
CA ALA A 198 -5.35 9.54 -0.32
C ALA A 198 -6.66 9.15 0.39
N ARG A 199 -6.83 7.84 0.58
CA ARG A 199 -7.95 7.27 1.35
C ARG A 199 -7.42 6.32 2.40
N ALA A 200 -7.85 6.52 3.64
CA ALA A 200 -7.45 5.66 4.75
C ALA A 200 -8.63 5.36 5.67
N GLY A 201 -8.68 4.15 6.19
CA GLY A 201 -9.68 3.75 7.19
C GLY A 201 -9.88 2.25 7.26
N VAL A 202 -10.30 1.78 8.43
CA VAL A 202 -10.54 0.35 8.68
C VAL A 202 -11.71 -0.18 7.84
N LEU A 203 -12.75 0.64 7.67
CA LEU A 203 -13.97 0.22 6.97
C LEU A 203 -14.05 0.83 5.58
N GLU A 204 -14.35 0.00 4.61
CA GLU A 204 -14.64 0.45 3.25
C GLU A 204 -15.91 1.31 3.22
N PRO A 205 -15.90 2.51 2.60
CA PRO A 205 -17.08 3.41 2.61
C PRO A 205 -18.36 2.76 2.10
N THR A 206 -18.27 1.91 1.07
CA THR A 206 -19.42 1.17 0.53
C THR A 206 -20.00 0.18 1.53
N GLY A 207 -19.15 -0.53 2.27
CA GLY A 207 -19.55 -1.45 3.34
C GLY A 207 -20.24 -0.71 4.49
N VAL A 208 -19.65 0.38 4.95
CA VAL A 208 -20.22 1.24 6.01
C VAL A 208 -21.59 1.77 5.60
N VAL A 209 -21.69 2.34 4.40
CA VAL A 209 -22.95 2.85 3.86
C VAL A 209 -24.00 1.75 3.73
N SER A 210 -23.58 0.53 3.39
CA SER A 210 -24.49 -0.60 3.24
C SER A 210 -25.09 -1.08 4.56
N ILE A 211 -24.30 -1.03 5.63
CA ILE A 211 -24.70 -1.47 6.98
C ILE A 211 -25.45 -0.35 7.73
N LYS A 212 -24.90 0.86 7.69
CA LYS A 212 -25.36 1.97 8.52
C LYS A 212 -26.62 2.65 8.02
N TYR A 213 -26.86 2.67 6.71
CA TYR A 213 -27.95 3.43 6.11
C TYR A 213 -28.97 2.51 5.41
N ARG A 214 -30.26 2.79 5.63
CA ARG A 214 -31.35 2.10 4.95
C ARG A 214 -31.34 2.38 3.44
N LYS A 215 -31.89 1.48 2.66
CA LYS A 215 -31.95 1.60 1.19
C LYS A 215 -32.61 2.90 0.74
N GLU A 216 -33.65 3.37 1.46
CA GLU A 216 -34.35 4.61 1.17
C GLU A 216 -33.51 5.86 1.46
N ASP A 217 -32.74 5.86 2.54
CA ASP A 217 -31.85 6.98 2.89
C ASP A 217 -30.72 7.13 1.88
N LYS A 218 -30.18 5.99 1.42
CA LYS A 218 -29.18 5.96 0.34
C LYS A 218 -29.79 6.57 -0.94
N ARG A 219 -30.98 6.12 -1.34
CA ARG A 219 -31.66 6.64 -2.52
C ARG A 219 -31.89 8.16 -2.43
N ARG A 220 -32.45 8.64 -1.32
CA ARG A 220 -32.70 10.08 -1.09
C ARG A 220 -31.41 10.89 -1.17
N THR A 221 -30.30 10.36 -0.63
CA THR A 221 -28.99 11.03 -0.67
C THR A 221 -28.42 11.07 -2.09
N MET A 222 -28.55 9.98 -2.84
CA MET A 222 -28.15 9.92 -4.24
C MET A 222 -28.98 10.90 -5.10
N GLU A 223 -30.30 10.91 -4.95
CA GLU A 223 -31.21 11.85 -5.64
C GLU A 223 -30.90 13.32 -5.31
N ARG A 224 -30.50 13.60 -4.07
CA ARG A 224 -30.15 14.96 -3.67
C ARG A 224 -28.85 15.45 -4.31
N ASN A 225 -27.89 14.57 -4.51
CA ASN A 225 -26.55 14.93 -4.98
C ASN A 225 -26.34 14.70 -6.48
N ASP A 226 -27.22 13.94 -7.13
CA ASP A 226 -27.13 13.63 -8.57
C ASP A 226 -28.36 14.14 -9.31
N ALA A 227 -28.16 15.14 -10.16
CA ALA A 227 -29.22 15.77 -10.94
C ALA A 227 -29.83 14.81 -12.01
N VAL A 228 -29.03 13.86 -12.53
CA VAL A 228 -29.49 12.89 -13.51
C VAL A 228 -30.42 11.86 -12.86
N LEU A 229 -30.04 11.35 -11.67
CA LEU A 229 -30.89 10.43 -10.91
C LEU A 229 -32.20 11.07 -10.47
N ARG A 230 -32.19 12.35 -10.09
CA ARG A 230 -33.43 13.10 -9.79
C ARG A 230 -34.35 13.16 -11.00
N CYS A 231 -33.79 13.47 -12.16
CA CYS A 231 -34.57 13.56 -13.40
C CYS A 231 -35.15 12.21 -13.82
N LEU A 232 -34.39 11.14 -13.70
CA LEU A 232 -34.84 9.77 -14.03
C LEU A 232 -35.96 9.30 -13.09
N ASN A 233 -35.83 9.51 -11.78
CA ASN A 233 -36.87 9.15 -10.83
C ASN A 233 -38.16 9.96 -11.00
N ALA A 234 -38.04 11.23 -11.33
CA ALA A 234 -39.23 12.06 -11.65
C ALA A 234 -39.95 11.56 -12.92
N LYS A 235 -39.22 11.07 -13.93
CA LYS A 235 -39.80 10.48 -15.12
C LYS A 235 -40.48 9.15 -14.81
N LEU A 236 -39.83 8.27 -14.04
CA LEU A 236 -40.38 6.97 -13.65
C LEU A 236 -41.63 7.13 -12.78
N SER A 237 -41.66 8.07 -11.85
CA SER A 237 -42.85 8.34 -11.01
C SER A 237 -44.04 8.83 -11.81
N ARG A 238 -43.82 9.54 -12.93
CA ARG A 238 -44.92 9.96 -13.83
C ARG A 238 -45.49 8.78 -14.63
N VAL A 239 -44.62 7.84 -15.05
CA VAL A 239 -45.04 6.66 -15.82
C VAL A 239 -45.80 5.66 -14.94
N VAL A 240 -45.40 5.49 -13.68
CA VAL A 240 -46.03 4.57 -12.72
C VAL A 240 -47.27 5.14 -12.06
N GLY A 241 -47.45 6.45 -12.08
CA GLY A 241 -48.63 7.14 -11.50
C GLY A 241 -49.77 7.41 -12.47
N GLU A 242 -49.64 6.96 -13.73
CA GLU A 242 -50.67 7.03 -14.78
C GLU A 242 -51.41 5.67 -14.99
N GLU A 243 -51.14 4.67 -14.14
CA GLU A 243 -51.97 3.45 -14.02
C GLU A 243 -52.84 3.53 -12.75
#